data_0e6155361a8695060d3072baa33d506c
#
_entry.id   0e6155361a8695060d3072baa33d506c
#
_cell.length_a   1.000
_cell.length_b   1.000
_cell.length_c   1.000
_cell.angle_alpha   90.00
_cell.angle_beta   90.00
_cell.angle_gamma   90.00
#
_symmetry.space_group_name_H-M   'P 1'
#
loop_
_entity.id
_entity.type
_entity.pdbx_description
1 polymer ?
#
loop_
_entity_poly.entity_id
_entity_poly.type
_entity_poly.pdbx_seq_one_letter_code
_entity_poly.pdbx_strand_id
1 'polypeptide(L)'
;AKAEKYAKILSKTIINPQGDDANYGQNAFFYDAAEGILTAAILLIAEFCPEGKRHIISVFKLIQDLLAPSKVKGKNQFQLLMAKLPDTHKAKWFAGAALNTAEQSMQSVLSTALSRLNAFLDSELEQILCFDTAIDAEMFCKQKTAIFLVMPEEDNTKYFHQLISYKISHN
;
A
#
# COMPACT_ATOMS: atom_id res chain seq x y z
N ALA A 1 -1.32 -5.18 -16.60
CA ALA A 1 -0.08 -4.40 -16.78
C ALA A 1 -0.11 -3.02 -16.10
N LYS A 2 -1.17 -2.21 -16.27
CA LYS A 2 -1.25 -0.87 -15.61
C LYS A 2 -1.40 -0.99 -14.09
N ALA A 3 -2.28 -1.86 -13.58
CA ALA A 3 -2.52 -2.02 -12.15
C ALA A 3 -1.24 -2.39 -11.37
N GLU A 4 -0.42 -3.30 -11.89
CA GLU A 4 0.85 -3.71 -11.29
C GLU A 4 1.82 -2.54 -11.16
N LYS A 5 1.94 -1.72 -12.22
CA LYS A 5 2.80 -0.53 -12.22
C LYS A 5 2.37 0.44 -11.12
N TYR A 6 1.08 0.79 -11.07
CA TYR A 6 0.57 1.74 -10.09
C TYR A 6 0.62 1.20 -8.65
N ALA A 7 0.34 -0.09 -8.44
CA ALA A 7 0.48 -0.72 -7.14
C ALA A 7 1.94 -0.61 -6.63
N LYS A 8 2.92 -0.90 -7.50
CA LYS A 8 4.35 -0.80 -7.14
C LYS A 8 4.76 0.64 -6.83
N ILE A 9 4.33 1.61 -7.63
CA ILE A 9 4.64 3.02 -7.39
C ILE A 9 4.06 3.47 -6.05
N LEU A 10 2.78 3.17 -5.81
CA LEU A 10 2.11 3.52 -4.55
C LEU A 10 2.82 2.89 -3.36
N SER A 11 3.16 1.62 -3.43
CA SER A 11 3.89 0.92 -2.37
C SER A 11 5.25 1.55 -2.10
N LYS A 12 6.02 1.86 -3.14
CA LYS A 12 7.32 2.51 -3.02
C LYS A 12 7.18 3.89 -2.35
N THR A 13 6.20 4.69 -2.75
CA THR A 13 5.96 6.01 -2.16
C THR A 13 5.58 5.92 -0.68
N ILE A 14 4.80 4.92 -0.28
CA ILE A 14 4.39 4.74 1.12
C ILE A 14 5.54 4.21 1.98
N ILE A 15 6.25 3.20 1.50
CA ILE A 15 7.33 2.56 2.27
C ILE A 15 8.57 3.43 2.31
N ASN A 16 8.92 4.05 1.20
CA ASN A 16 10.13 4.86 1.03
C ASN A 16 9.80 6.28 0.53
N PRO A 17 9.21 7.14 1.37
CA PRO A 17 8.80 8.49 0.97
C PRO A 17 9.98 9.42 0.65
N GLN A 18 11.20 9.09 1.10
CA GLN A 18 12.41 9.87 0.81
C GLN A 18 13.08 9.45 -0.52
N GLY A 19 12.51 8.46 -1.20
CA GLY A 19 13.05 7.96 -2.48
C GLY A 19 14.33 7.13 -2.29
N ASP A 20 15.14 7.08 -3.34
CA ASP A 20 16.36 6.27 -3.36
C ASP A 20 17.49 6.83 -2.47
N ASP A 21 17.34 8.04 -1.94
CA ASP A 21 18.29 8.66 -1.01
C ASP A 21 18.18 8.11 0.43
N ALA A 22 17.13 7.35 0.74
CA ALA A 22 16.96 6.74 2.05
C ALA A 22 17.94 5.59 2.25
N ASN A 23 18.90 5.78 3.16
CA ASN A 23 19.83 4.72 3.52
C ASN A 23 19.28 3.94 4.72
N TYR A 24 18.67 2.79 4.47
CA TYR A 24 18.14 1.90 5.51
C TYR A 24 19.20 0.97 6.13
N GLY A 25 20.42 0.97 5.62
CA GLY A 25 21.53 0.16 6.12
C GLY A 25 21.14 -1.32 6.23
N GLN A 26 21.36 -1.92 7.40
CA GLN A 26 21.04 -3.33 7.66
C GLN A 26 19.53 -3.64 7.62
N ASN A 27 18.66 -2.63 7.67
CA ASN A 27 17.21 -2.79 7.64
C ASN A 27 16.63 -2.76 6.21
N ALA A 28 17.46 -2.54 5.18
CA ALA A 28 16.99 -2.45 3.78
C ALA A 28 16.10 -3.63 3.37
N PHE A 29 16.47 -4.85 3.77
CA PHE A 29 15.68 -6.04 3.50
C PHE A 29 14.24 -5.93 4.00
N PHE A 30 14.02 -5.40 5.21
CA PHE A 30 12.66 -5.29 5.79
C PHE A 30 11.81 -4.29 5.02
N TYR A 31 12.40 -3.21 4.54
CA TYR A 31 11.69 -2.21 3.74
C TYR A 31 11.37 -2.73 2.33
N ASP A 32 12.31 -3.39 1.67
CA ASP A 32 12.09 -4.00 0.36
C ASP A 32 11.01 -5.10 0.41
N ALA A 33 11.08 -5.96 1.42
CA ALA A 33 10.07 -7.00 1.64
C ALA A 33 8.70 -6.41 2.00
N ALA A 34 8.65 -5.31 2.78
CA ALA A 34 7.43 -4.59 3.11
C ALA A 34 6.80 -3.93 1.86
N GLU A 35 7.62 -3.34 0.97
CA GLU A 35 7.16 -2.83 -0.32
C GLU A 35 6.51 -3.94 -1.15
N GLY A 36 7.15 -5.11 -1.21
CA GLY A 36 6.62 -6.27 -1.91
C GLY A 36 5.27 -6.75 -1.36
N ILE A 37 5.15 -6.87 -0.03
CA ILE A 37 3.87 -7.24 0.64
C ILE A 37 2.80 -6.19 0.37
N LEU A 38 3.13 -4.90 0.50
CA LEU A 38 2.17 -3.83 0.27
C LEU A 38 1.69 -3.82 -1.18
N THR A 39 2.59 -4.01 -2.15
CA THR A 39 2.24 -4.15 -3.56
C THR A 39 1.28 -5.34 -3.77
N ALA A 40 1.58 -6.49 -3.17
CA ALA A 40 0.72 -7.66 -3.24
C ALA A 40 -0.66 -7.40 -2.62
N ALA A 41 -0.72 -6.76 -1.45
CA ALA A 41 -1.97 -6.43 -0.77
C ALA A 41 -2.84 -5.46 -1.59
N ILE A 42 -2.23 -4.43 -2.19
CA ILE A 42 -2.94 -3.49 -3.08
C ILE A 42 -3.55 -4.23 -4.28
N LEU A 43 -2.79 -5.13 -4.91
CA LEU A 43 -3.30 -5.92 -6.04
C LEU A 43 -4.46 -6.82 -5.62
N LEU A 44 -4.37 -7.48 -4.47
CA LEU A 44 -5.44 -8.33 -3.95
C LEU A 44 -6.70 -7.54 -3.66
N ILE A 45 -6.59 -6.37 -3.02
CA ILE A 45 -7.73 -5.49 -2.77
C ILE A 45 -8.34 -5.00 -4.08
N ALA A 46 -7.52 -4.59 -5.05
CA ALA A 46 -8.00 -4.13 -6.35
C ALA A 46 -8.72 -5.22 -7.16
N GLU A 47 -8.30 -6.48 -7.02
CA GLU A 47 -8.85 -7.59 -7.78
C GLU A 47 -10.07 -8.23 -7.11
N PHE A 48 -10.00 -8.48 -5.82
CA PHE A 48 -11.00 -9.30 -5.11
C PHE A 48 -12.01 -8.51 -4.28
N CYS A 49 -11.76 -7.24 -3.97
CA CYS A 49 -12.71 -6.45 -3.22
C CYS A 49 -13.78 -5.82 -4.11
N PRO A 50 -15.02 -5.65 -3.61
CA PRO A 50 -16.04 -4.82 -4.26
C PRO A 50 -15.54 -3.40 -4.46
N GLU A 51 -16.06 -2.71 -5.48
CA GLU A 51 -15.60 -1.37 -5.88
C GLU A 51 -15.53 -0.37 -4.72
N GLY A 52 -16.59 -0.21 -3.95
CA GLY A 52 -16.65 0.68 -2.79
C GLY A 52 -15.78 0.27 -1.59
N LYS A 53 -14.98 -0.81 -1.71
CA LYS A 53 -14.00 -1.25 -0.71
C LYS A 53 -12.57 -1.27 -1.24
N ARG A 54 -12.33 -0.73 -2.44
CA ARG A 54 -11.01 -0.67 -3.08
C ARG A 54 -10.27 0.60 -2.67
N HIS A 55 -9.89 0.72 -1.40
CA HIS A 55 -9.20 1.89 -0.85
C HIS A 55 -8.08 1.47 0.11
N ILE A 56 -7.21 2.40 0.46
CA ILE A 56 -6.00 2.13 1.25
C ILE A 56 -6.31 1.58 2.65
N ILE A 57 -7.44 1.95 3.24
CA ILE A 57 -7.86 1.43 4.55
C ILE A 57 -8.18 -0.07 4.48
N SER A 58 -8.71 -0.55 3.36
CA SER A 58 -8.89 -2.00 3.14
C SER A 58 -7.55 -2.73 3.04
N VAL A 59 -6.54 -2.10 2.44
CA VAL A 59 -5.17 -2.64 2.41
C VAL A 59 -4.60 -2.71 3.83
N PHE A 60 -4.77 -1.66 4.63
CA PHE A 60 -4.36 -1.66 6.04
C PHE A 60 -5.01 -2.81 6.82
N LYS A 61 -6.32 -2.95 6.73
CA LYS A 61 -7.08 -4.03 7.41
C LYS A 61 -6.59 -5.40 6.97
N LEU A 62 -6.35 -5.61 5.68
CA LEU A 62 -5.80 -6.87 5.18
C LEU A 62 -4.44 -7.18 5.82
N ILE A 63 -3.51 -6.23 5.84
CA ILE A 63 -2.18 -6.43 6.45
C ILE A 63 -2.31 -6.69 7.96
N GLN A 64 -3.20 -5.99 8.65
CA GLN A 64 -3.48 -6.22 10.06
C GLN A 64 -4.00 -7.65 10.33
N ASP A 65 -4.92 -8.13 9.49
CA ASP A 65 -5.44 -9.50 9.60
C ASP A 65 -4.34 -10.55 9.34
N LEU A 66 -3.37 -10.25 8.47
CA LEU A 66 -2.24 -11.12 8.19
C LEU A 66 -1.26 -11.25 9.38
N LEU A 67 -1.26 -10.29 10.31
CA LEU A 67 -0.50 -10.36 11.57
C LEU A 67 -1.15 -11.31 12.59
N ALA A 68 -2.42 -11.61 12.46
CA ALA A 68 -3.12 -12.50 13.38
C ALA A 68 -2.52 -13.94 13.34
N PRO A 69 -2.46 -14.63 14.48
CA PRO A 69 -1.99 -16.02 14.52
C PRO A 69 -2.81 -16.93 13.60
N SER A 70 -2.13 -17.82 12.88
CA SER A 70 -2.79 -18.83 12.09
C SER A 70 -3.24 -20.01 12.96
N LYS A 71 -4.38 -20.62 12.60
CA LYS A 71 -4.83 -21.88 13.20
C LYS A 71 -4.06 -23.11 12.70
N VAL A 72 -3.23 -22.95 11.66
CA VAL A 72 -2.44 -24.02 11.05
C VAL A 72 -1.02 -23.95 11.60
N LYS A 73 -0.60 -25.02 12.29
CA LYS A 73 0.75 -25.12 12.87
C LYS A 73 1.83 -24.96 11.80
N GLY A 74 2.78 -24.08 12.05
CA GLY A 74 3.93 -23.84 11.16
C GLY A 74 3.62 -22.98 9.92
N LYS A 75 2.44 -22.36 9.84
CA LYS A 75 2.09 -21.39 8.78
C LYS A 75 1.48 -20.13 9.38
N ASN A 76 1.84 -18.99 8.85
CA ASN A 76 1.18 -17.72 9.18
C ASN A 76 0.00 -17.44 8.23
N GLN A 77 -0.84 -16.46 8.59
CA GLN A 77 -2.02 -16.08 7.79
C GLN A 77 -1.65 -15.64 6.37
N PHE A 78 -0.52 -14.94 6.22
CA PHE A 78 -0.04 -14.50 4.92
C PHE A 78 0.30 -15.68 4.00
N GLN A 79 1.02 -16.68 4.51
CA GLN A 79 1.33 -17.90 3.76
C GLN A 79 0.07 -18.66 3.37
N LEU A 80 -0.93 -18.73 4.26
CA LEU A 80 -2.21 -19.37 3.96
C LEU A 80 -3.00 -18.65 2.87
N LEU A 81 -2.99 -17.30 2.90
CA LEU A 81 -3.63 -16.50 1.86
C LEU A 81 -2.94 -16.72 0.51
N MET A 82 -1.61 -16.63 0.47
CA MET A 82 -0.83 -16.80 -0.76
C MET A 82 -0.95 -18.20 -1.34
N ALA A 83 -1.09 -19.24 -0.49
CA ALA A 83 -1.29 -20.60 -0.94
C ALA A 83 -2.61 -20.84 -1.71
N LYS A 84 -3.61 -19.98 -1.49
CA LYS A 84 -4.90 -20.04 -2.21
C LYS A 84 -4.83 -19.46 -3.63
N LEU A 85 -3.79 -18.71 -3.94
CA LEU A 85 -3.61 -18.08 -5.25
C LEU A 85 -2.88 -19.03 -6.21
N PRO A 86 -3.15 -18.95 -7.53
CA PRO A 86 -2.36 -19.65 -8.54
C PRO A 86 -0.88 -19.22 -8.48
N ASP A 87 0.04 -20.11 -8.86
CA ASP A 87 1.47 -19.79 -8.84
C ASP A 87 1.86 -18.70 -9.82
N THR A 88 1.07 -18.49 -10.85
CA THR A 88 1.23 -17.41 -11.83
C THR A 88 0.72 -16.04 -11.35
N HIS A 89 0.08 -15.99 -10.18
CA HIS A 89 -0.52 -14.77 -9.69
C HIS A 89 0.53 -13.73 -9.28
N LYS A 90 0.41 -12.51 -9.80
CA LYS A 90 1.39 -11.43 -9.60
C LYS A 90 1.62 -11.04 -8.14
N ALA A 91 0.59 -11.10 -7.30
CA ALA A 91 0.74 -10.84 -5.87
C ALA A 91 1.75 -11.81 -5.20
N LYS A 92 1.80 -13.09 -5.60
CA LYS A 92 2.82 -14.04 -5.11
C LYS A 92 4.23 -13.62 -5.51
N TRP A 93 4.40 -13.12 -6.72
CA TRP A 93 5.71 -12.71 -7.21
C TRP A 93 6.23 -11.48 -6.47
N PHE A 94 5.38 -10.48 -6.24
CA PHE A 94 5.76 -9.31 -5.46
C PHE A 94 6.04 -9.64 -3.99
N ALA A 95 5.27 -10.55 -3.41
CA ALA A 95 5.47 -11.02 -2.04
C ALA A 95 6.62 -12.03 -1.87
N GLY A 96 7.29 -12.45 -2.95
CA GLY A 96 8.25 -13.57 -2.96
C GLY A 96 9.38 -13.44 -1.94
N ALA A 97 9.96 -12.25 -1.78
CA ALA A 97 11.01 -12.02 -0.80
C ALA A 97 10.52 -12.30 0.64
N ALA A 98 9.32 -11.83 0.97
CA ALA A 98 8.72 -12.03 2.28
C ALA A 98 8.27 -13.49 2.51
N LEU A 99 7.74 -14.16 1.48
CA LEU A 99 7.27 -15.56 1.58
C LEU A 99 8.37 -16.55 1.96
N ASN A 100 9.61 -16.24 1.62
CA ASN A 100 10.77 -17.10 1.86
C ASN A 100 11.50 -16.79 3.18
N THR A 101 10.93 -15.93 4.03
CA THR A 101 11.53 -15.57 5.31
C THR A 101 11.01 -16.43 6.46
N ALA A 102 11.81 -16.53 7.55
CA ALA A 102 11.38 -17.13 8.79
C ALA A 102 10.16 -16.37 9.37
N GLU A 103 9.33 -17.04 10.14
CA GLU A 103 8.09 -16.48 10.70
C GLU A 103 8.32 -15.19 11.49
N GLN A 104 9.37 -15.14 12.31
CA GLN A 104 9.72 -13.96 13.09
C GLN A 104 10.09 -12.76 12.18
N SER A 105 10.85 -12.99 11.11
CA SER A 105 11.19 -11.97 10.13
C SER A 105 9.97 -11.49 9.36
N MET A 106 9.04 -12.40 9.05
CA MET A 106 7.77 -12.07 8.41
C MET A 106 6.94 -11.11 9.27
N GLN A 107 6.85 -11.36 10.59
CA GLN A 107 6.16 -10.46 11.51
C GLN A 107 6.77 -9.05 11.49
N SER A 108 8.10 -8.96 11.44
CA SER A 108 8.82 -7.67 11.33
C SER A 108 8.50 -6.96 10.01
N VAL A 109 8.46 -7.67 8.89
CA VAL A 109 8.11 -7.13 7.57
C VAL A 109 6.67 -6.59 7.56
N LEU A 110 5.71 -7.38 8.05
CA LEU A 110 4.30 -6.97 8.15
C LEU A 110 4.13 -5.75 9.07
N SER A 111 4.82 -5.74 10.22
CA SER A 111 4.81 -4.61 11.16
C SER A 111 5.41 -3.35 10.54
N THR A 112 6.45 -3.48 9.71
CA THR A 112 7.04 -2.37 8.96
C THR A 112 6.03 -1.79 7.98
N ALA A 113 5.36 -2.62 7.18
CA ALA A 113 4.32 -2.18 6.25
C ALA A 113 3.17 -1.49 6.98
N LEU A 114 2.70 -2.06 8.09
CA LEU A 114 1.61 -1.52 8.90
C LEU A 114 1.97 -0.16 9.51
N SER A 115 3.19 -0.03 10.05
CA SER A 115 3.69 1.23 10.61
C SER A 115 3.69 2.37 9.57
N ARG A 116 4.03 2.07 8.31
CA ARG A 116 3.98 3.07 7.24
C ARG A 116 2.55 3.44 6.84
N LEU A 117 1.62 2.51 6.94
CA LEU A 117 0.20 2.75 6.66
C LEU A 117 -0.51 3.50 7.78
N ASN A 118 0.05 3.56 9.00
CA ASN A 118 -0.54 4.29 10.12
C ASN A 118 -0.76 5.78 9.82
N ALA A 119 0.05 6.37 8.93
CA ALA A 119 -0.12 7.75 8.49
C ALA A 119 -1.49 8.01 7.80
N PHE A 120 -2.19 6.97 7.36
CA PHE A 120 -3.51 7.06 6.70
C PHE A 120 -4.68 6.74 7.63
N LEU A 121 -4.43 6.51 8.93
CA LEU A 121 -5.45 6.14 9.94
C LEU A 121 -6.07 7.34 10.66
N ASP A 122 -5.85 8.54 10.18
CA ASP A 122 -6.57 9.70 10.65
C ASP A 122 -8.02 9.68 10.16
N SER A 123 -8.97 10.00 11.05
CA SER A 123 -10.42 9.91 10.74
C SER A 123 -10.84 10.82 9.60
N GLU A 124 -10.21 11.97 9.44
CA GLU A 124 -10.50 12.92 8.36
C GLU A 124 -9.92 12.40 7.04
N LEU A 125 -8.69 11.87 7.07
CA LEU A 125 -8.07 11.23 5.92
C LEU A 125 -8.84 9.97 5.48
N GLU A 126 -9.31 9.16 6.42
CA GLU A 126 -10.13 7.99 6.11
C GLU A 126 -11.39 8.38 5.33
N GLN A 127 -12.07 9.45 5.71
CA GLN A 127 -13.25 9.93 4.99
C GLN A 127 -12.92 10.32 3.55
N ILE A 128 -11.79 11.00 3.33
CA ILE A 128 -11.35 11.40 1.98
C ILE A 128 -10.90 10.20 1.15
N LEU A 129 -10.20 9.25 1.75
CA LEU A 129 -9.58 8.12 1.03
C LEU A 129 -10.53 6.95 0.78
N CYS A 130 -11.65 6.86 1.51
CA CYS A 130 -12.65 5.79 1.36
C CYS A 130 -13.71 6.10 0.30
N PHE A 131 -13.82 7.34 -0.16
CA PHE A 131 -14.79 7.73 -1.16
C PHE A 131 -14.15 7.87 -2.55
N ASP A 132 -14.96 7.63 -3.58
CA ASP A 132 -14.55 7.86 -4.95
C ASP A 132 -14.29 9.35 -5.18
N THR A 133 -13.22 9.63 -5.90
CA THR A 133 -12.85 11.00 -6.23
C THR A 133 -13.86 11.58 -7.23
N ALA A 134 -14.56 12.64 -6.84
CA ALA A 134 -15.45 13.39 -7.74
C ALA A 134 -14.68 14.17 -8.84
N ILE A 135 -13.35 14.19 -8.77
CA ILE A 135 -12.46 14.91 -9.67
C ILE A 135 -11.75 13.89 -10.56
N ASP A 136 -12.01 13.98 -11.83
CA ASP A 136 -11.40 13.13 -12.84
C ASP A 136 -10.53 13.97 -13.80
N ALA A 137 -9.49 13.36 -14.39
CA ALA A 137 -8.57 14.03 -15.31
C ALA A 137 -9.27 14.59 -16.56
N GLU A 138 -10.35 13.97 -17.03
CA GLU A 138 -11.13 14.45 -18.16
C GLU A 138 -11.84 15.78 -17.87
N MET A 139 -12.22 16.02 -16.61
CA MET A 139 -12.87 17.26 -16.21
C MET A 139 -11.95 18.47 -16.40
N PHE A 140 -10.63 18.29 -16.19
CA PHE A 140 -9.63 19.34 -16.41
C PHE A 140 -9.42 19.66 -17.88
N CYS A 141 -9.57 18.66 -18.75
CA CYS A 141 -9.40 18.86 -20.20
C CYS A 141 -10.62 19.51 -20.85
N LYS A 142 -11.81 19.37 -20.25
CA LYS A 142 -13.07 19.83 -20.83
C LYS A 142 -13.48 21.24 -20.43
N GLN A 143 -13.00 21.73 -19.31
CA GLN A 143 -13.37 23.07 -18.81
C GLN A 143 -12.23 23.73 -18.02
N LYS A 144 -12.23 25.07 -17.99
CA LYS A 144 -11.28 25.81 -17.16
C LYS A 144 -11.59 25.54 -15.69
N THR A 145 -10.72 24.76 -15.02
CA THR A 145 -10.91 24.32 -13.64
C THR A 145 -9.69 24.70 -12.81
N ALA A 146 -9.90 25.19 -11.60
CA ALA A 146 -8.86 25.39 -10.59
C ALA A 146 -9.13 24.45 -9.43
N ILE A 147 -8.09 23.76 -8.94
CA ILE A 147 -8.16 22.93 -7.75
C ILE A 147 -7.41 23.63 -6.63
N PHE A 148 -8.06 23.77 -5.50
CA PHE A 148 -7.47 24.25 -4.25
C PHE A 148 -7.35 23.05 -3.31
N LEU A 149 -6.10 22.64 -3.02
CA LEU A 149 -5.79 21.61 -2.03
C LEU A 149 -5.45 22.31 -0.73
N VAL A 150 -6.35 22.27 0.23
CA VAL A 150 -6.13 22.81 1.56
C VAL A 150 -5.68 21.68 2.46
N MET A 151 -4.45 21.77 2.95
CA MET A 151 -3.85 20.77 3.83
C MET A 151 -3.41 21.43 5.14
N PRO A 152 -3.62 20.78 6.29
CA PRO A 152 -3.10 21.30 7.56
C PRO A 152 -1.56 21.28 7.56
N GLU A 153 -0.94 22.27 8.19
CA GLU A 153 0.53 22.38 8.34
C GLU A 153 1.07 21.50 9.48
N GLU A 154 0.68 20.25 9.57
CA GLU A 154 1.20 19.34 10.58
C GLU A 154 2.35 18.48 10.03
N ASP A 155 3.27 18.04 10.91
CA ASP A 155 4.50 17.30 10.53
C ASP A 155 4.26 16.01 9.74
N ASN A 156 3.07 15.42 9.83
CA ASN A 156 2.71 14.20 9.11
C ASN A 156 2.26 14.42 7.66
N THR A 157 2.09 15.67 7.21
CA THR A 157 1.60 16.00 5.87
C THR A 157 2.62 15.74 4.76
N LYS A 158 3.89 15.54 5.07
CA LYS A 158 4.95 15.27 4.06
C LYS A 158 4.63 14.07 3.17
N TYR A 159 4.06 13.00 3.74
CA TYR A 159 3.67 11.80 2.97
C TYR A 159 2.50 12.09 2.02
N PHE A 160 1.55 12.89 2.49
CA PHE A 160 0.37 13.24 1.72
C PHE A 160 0.70 14.17 0.55
N HIS A 161 1.59 15.14 0.77
CA HIS A 161 2.13 16.01 -0.28
C HIS A 161 2.78 15.21 -1.41
N GLN A 162 3.59 14.21 -1.10
CA GLN A 162 4.25 13.37 -2.09
C GLN A 162 3.25 12.53 -2.89
N LEU A 163 2.24 11.95 -2.22
CA LEU A 163 1.24 11.11 -2.84
C LEU A 163 0.33 11.92 -3.80
N ILE A 164 -0.07 13.13 -3.40
CA ILE A 164 -0.88 14.03 -4.23
C ILE A 164 -0.04 14.61 -5.37
N SER A 165 1.17 15.06 -5.10
CA SER A 165 2.06 15.59 -6.14
C SER A 165 2.34 14.55 -7.22
N TYR A 166 2.54 13.31 -6.82
CA TYR A 166 2.70 12.20 -7.75
C TYR A 166 1.45 11.98 -8.61
N LYS A 167 0.27 11.97 -8.00
CA LYS A 167 -1.00 11.75 -8.69
C LYS A 167 -1.29 12.87 -9.72
N ILE A 168 -0.91 14.10 -9.42
CA ILE A 168 -1.12 15.25 -10.30
C ILE A 168 -0.10 15.28 -11.46
N SER A 169 1.15 14.87 -11.21
CA SER A 169 2.22 14.95 -12.21
C SER A 169 2.25 13.80 -13.21
N HIS A 170 1.50 12.72 -12.99
CA HIS A 170 1.55 11.50 -13.82
C HIS A 170 0.19 11.09 -14.41
N ASN A 171 -0.82 11.95 -14.34
CA ASN A 171 -2.06 11.89 -15.10
C ASN A 171 -2.00 12.85 -16.27
#